data_919e137099cd3bfde38162023492a75a
#
_entry.id   919e137099cd3bfde38162023492a75a
#
_cell.length_a   1.000
_cell.length_b   1.000
_cell.length_c   1.000
_cell.angle_alpha   90.00
_cell.angle_beta   90.00
_cell.angle_gamma   90.00
#
_symmetry.space_group_name_H-M   'P 1'
#
loop_
_entity.id
_entity.type
_entity.pdbx_description
1 polymer ?
#
loop_
_entity_poly.entity_id
_entity_poly.type
_entity_poly.pdbx_seq_one_letter_code
_entity_poly.pdbx_strand_id
1 'polypeptide(L)'
;MKRKPIPKPVRLKVYEKYNGHCAYCGCELELKDMQVDHIESVYWYNGANDIENYNPACRMCNFYKSTMPIEDFRKQLGKLTSRLEKTFIYRLTKKYGLIQEVEKPIKFYFEKEDNQ
;
A
#
# COMPACT_ATOMS: atom_id res chain seq x y z
N MET A 1 8.29 14.72 16.77
CA MET A 1 9.57 14.90 16.06
C MET A 1 9.34 14.83 14.55
N LYS A 2 9.80 15.84 13.82
CA LYS A 2 9.65 15.86 12.38
C LYS A 2 10.70 15.00 11.71
N ARG A 3 10.29 14.18 10.74
CA ARG A 3 11.25 13.47 9.92
C ARG A 3 11.94 14.43 8.97
N LYS A 4 13.20 14.15 8.68
CA LYS A 4 13.91 14.91 7.65
C LYS A 4 13.31 14.57 6.29
N PRO A 5 13.16 15.57 5.39
CA PRO A 5 12.68 15.27 4.05
C PRO A 5 13.63 14.30 3.35
N ILE A 6 13.05 13.44 2.55
CA ILE A 6 13.85 12.51 1.74
C ILE A 6 14.39 13.27 0.53
N PRO A 7 15.71 13.26 0.29
CA PRO A 7 16.29 13.99 -0.84
C PRO A 7 15.73 13.51 -2.18
N LYS A 8 15.69 14.44 -3.15
CA LYS A 8 15.19 14.12 -4.50
C LYS A 8 15.88 12.92 -5.16
N PRO A 9 17.22 12.79 -5.09
CA PRO A 9 17.86 11.61 -5.70
C PRO A 9 17.42 10.30 -5.08
N VAL A 10 17.16 10.28 -3.77
CA VAL A 10 16.68 9.09 -3.09
C VAL A 10 15.24 8.80 -3.50
N ARG A 11 14.39 9.85 -3.58
CA ARG A 11 13.02 9.69 -4.04
C ARG A 11 12.96 9.09 -5.44
N LEU A 12 13.85 9.53 -6.33
CA LEU A 12 13.90 9.00 -7.68
C LEU A 12 14.28 7.51 -7.68
N LYS A 13 15.23 7.11 -6.86
CA LYS A 13 15.60 5.69 -6.74
C LYS A 13 14.45 4.86 -6.21
N VAL A 14 13.70 5.37 -5.24
CA VAL A 14 12.52 4.68 -4.72
C VAL A 14 11.47 4.52 -5.82
N TYR A 15 11.25 5.59 -6.58
CA TYR A 15 10.30 5.57 -7.69
C TYR A 15 10.67 4.51 -8.72
N GLU A 16 11.95 4.38 -9.03
CA GLU A 16 12.44 3.43 -10.02
C GLU A 16 12.45 1.99 -9.52
N LYS A 17 12.35 1.80 -8.22
CA LYS A 17 12.43 0.47 -7.60
C LYS A 17 11.42 -0.52 -8.21
N TYR A 18 10.23 -0.05 -8.53
CA TYR A 18 9.18 -0.85 -9.19
C TYR A 18 8.66 -0.16 -10.44
N ASN A 19 9.57 0.49 -11.16
CA ASN A 19 9.29 1.08 -12.46
C ASN A 19 8.09 2.04 -12.46
N GLY A 20 7.99 2.88 -11.41
CA GLY A 20 6.92 3.87 -11.32
C GLY A 20 5.58 3.32 -10.90
N HIS A 21 5.56 2.18 -10.22
CA HIS A 21 4.32 1.57 -9.72
C HIS A 21 4.30 1.56 -8.20
N CYS A 22 3.10 1.60 -7.64
CA CYS A 22 2.92 1.40 -6.20
C CYS A 22 3.34 -0.02 -5.85
N ALA A 23 4.20 -0.14 -4.84
CA ALA A 23 4.70 -1.45 -4.41
C ALA A 23 3.58 -2.36 -3.91
N TYR A 24 2.46 -1.81 -3.49
CA TYR A 24 1.38 -2.58 -2.88
C TYR A 24 0.27 -2.90 -3.87
N CYS A 25 -0.43 -1.91 -4.38
CA CYS A 25 -1.55 -2.18 -5.31
C CYS A 25 -1.12 -2.27 -6.77
N GLY A 26 0.07 -1.80 -7.11
CA GLY A 26 0.59 -1.89 -8.48
C GLY A 26 0.12 -0.79 -9.42
N CYS A 27 -0.59 0.22 -8.94
CA CYS A 27 -1.04 1.30 -9.82
C CYS A 27 0.15 2.12 -10.31
N GLU A 28 0.00 2.71 -11.49
CA GLU A 28 1.02 3.63 -12.01
C GLU A 28 1.04 4.90 -11.17
N LEU A 29 2.26 5.40 -10.92
CA LEU A 29 2.48 6.61 -10.14
C LEU A 29 3.25 7.63 -10.95
N GLU A 30 2.92 8.91 -10.77
CA GLU A 30 3.81 9.97 -11.18
C GLU A 30 4.74 10.27 -10.01
N LEU A 31 5.98 10.64 -10.31
CA LEU A 31 6.97 10.89 -9.27
C LEU A 31 6.49 11.92 -8.24
N LYS A 32 5.79 12.95 -8.68
CA LYS A 32 5.28 14.00 -7.79
C LYS A 32 4.23 13.49 -6.80
N ASP A 33 3.51 12.43 -7.17
CA ASP A 33 2.42 11.88 -6.35
C ASP A 33 2.85 10.70 -5.49
N MET A 34 4.06 10.21 -5.70
CA MET A 34 4.56 9.06 -4.95
C MET A 34 4.76 9.40 -3.48
N GLN A 35 4.26 8.52 -2.62
CA GLN A 35 4.59 8.53 -1.21
C GLN A 35 5.74 7.56 -0.98
N VAL A 36 6.62 7.86 -0.03
CA VAL A 36 7.67 6.92 0.37
C VAL A 36 7.21 6.26 1.67
N ASP A 37 6.93 4.98 1.59
CA ASP A 37 6.51 4.21 2.74
C ASP A 37 7.70 3.52 3.38
N HIS A 38 7.77 3.56 4.72
CA HIS A 38 8.73 2.75 5.45
C HIS A 38 8.12 1.37 5.61
N ILE A 39 8.77 0.34 5.06
CA ILE A 39 8.27 -1.03 5.14
C ILE A 39 8.11 -1.41 6.61
N GLU A 40 9.12 -1.12 7.41
CA GLU A 40 9.02 -1.21 8.86
C GLU A 40 9.07 0.18 9.46
N SER A 41 8.11 0.50 10.31
CA SER A 41 7.99 1.82 10.91
C SER A 41 9.22 2.17 11.75
N VAL A 42 9.74 3.39 11.53
CA VAL A 42 10.86 3.92 12.33
C VAL A 42 10.44 4.07 13.78
N TYR A 43 9.18 4.43 14.02
CA TYR A 43 8.70 4.76 15.36
C TYR A 43 8.33 3.54 16.19
N TRP A 44 7.76 2.52 15.56
CA TRP A 44 7.18 1.39 16.28
C TRP A 44 7.96 0.10 16.16
N TYR A 45 8.76 -0.04 15.10
CA TYR A 45 9.38 -1.32 14.75
C TYR A 45 10.87 -1.20 14.45
N ASN A 46 11.49 -0.07 14.85
CA ASN A 46 12.92 0.17 14.61
C ASN A 46 13.33 0.08 13.13
N GLY A 47 12.42 0.43 12.25
CA GLY A 47 12.73 0.43 10.82
C GLY A 47 13.82 1.44 10.48
N ALA A 48 14.66 1.09 9.51
CA ALA A 48 15.76 1.93 9.08
C ALA A 48 15.31 3.09 8.18
N ASN A 49 16.06 4.18 8.19
CA ASN A 49 15.89 5.31 7.29
C ASN A 49 16.83 5.15 6.10
N ASP A 50 16.71 4.05 5.36
CA ASP A 50 17.50 3.82 4.17
C ASP A 50 16.64 3.20 3.07
N ILE A 51 17.17 3.19 1.86
CA ILE A 51 16.41 2.84 0.66
C ILE A 51 15.89 1.41 0.69
N GLU A 52 16.54 0.52 1.41
CA GLU A 52 16.09 -0.87 1.51
C GLU A 52 14.77 -0.99 2.27
N ASN A 53 14.53 -0.03 3.17
CA ASN A 53 13.30 0.02 3.95
C ASN A 53 12.24 0.95 3.32
N TYR A 54 12.49 1.46 2.11
CA TYR A 54 11.56 2.37 1.44
C TYR A 54 10.84 1.67 0.30
N ASN A 55 9.52 1.84 0.24
CA ASN A 55 8.72 1.40 -0.89
C ASN A 55 7.96 2.58 -1.48
N PRO A 56 7.87 2.66 -2.82
CA PRO A 56 6.98 3.64 -3.44
C PRO A 56 5.55 3.22 -3.21
N ALA A 57 4.70 4.15 -2.82
CA ALA A 57 3.31 3.84 -2.55
C ALA A 57 2.40 4.94 -3.06
N CYS A 58 1.21 4.56 -3.51
CA CYS A 58 0.17 5.53 -3.79
C CYS A 58 -0.39 6.05 -2.47
N ARG A 59 -1.07 7.19 -2.54
CA ARG A 59 -1.60 7.82 -1.35
C ARG A 59 -2.54 6.92 -0.56
N MET A 60 -3.42 6.20 -1.24
CA MET A 60 -4.39 5.32 -0.57
C MET A 60 -3.71 4.19 0.19
N CYS A 61 -2.78 3.51 -0.45
CA CYS A 61 -2.06 2.41 0.19
C CYS A 61 -1.23 2.89 1.36
N ASN A 62 -0.51 3.99 1.17
CA ASN A 62 0.33 4.55 2.22
C ASN A 62 -0.51 4.99 3.42
N PHE A 63 -1.64 5.64 3.16
CA PHE A 63 -2.54 6.08 4.20
C PHE A 63 -3.09 4.90 5.02
N TYR A 64 -3.58 3.89 4.33
CA TYR A 64 -4.21 2.75 5.01
C TYR A 64 -3.19 1.88 5.73
N LYS A 65 -2.03 1.67 5.13
CA LYS A 65 -0.97 0.88 5.78
C LYS A 65 -0.45 1.59 7.03
N SER A 66 -0.27 2.91 6.97
CA SER A 66 0.25 3.68 8.10
C SER A 66 1.53 3.02 8.63
N THR A 67 1.60 2.69 9.90
CA THR A 67 2.77 2.08 10.54
C THR A 67 2.68 0.56 10.64
N MET A 68 1.68 -0.06 10.02
CA MET A 68 1.50 -1.50 10.13
C MET A 68 2.63 -2.27 9.46
N PRO A 69 3.08 -3.36 10.09
CA PRO A 69 3.93 -4.33 9.39
C PRO A 69 3.20 -4.92 8.18
N ILE A 70 3.96 -5.46 7.23
CA ILE A 70 3.41 -5.96 5.97
C ILE A 70 2.29 -7.00 6.19
N GLU A 71 2.50 -7.97 7.08
CA GLU A 71 1.50 -9.00 7.28
C GLU A 71 0.23 -8.50 7.98
N ASP A 72 0.37 -7.49 8.84
CA ASP A 72 -0.80 -6.85 9.45
C ASP A 72 -1.58 -6.06 8.39
N PHE A 73 -0.87 -5.38 7.50
CA PHE A 73 -1.49 -4.68 6.38
C PHE A 73 -2.25 -5.66 5.49
N ARG A 74 -1.63 -6.78 5.16
CA ARG A 74 -2.27 -7.84 4.36
C ARG A 74 -3.56 -8.33 5.02
N LYS A 75 -3.52 -8.57 6.32
CA LYS A 75 -4.70 -9.02 7.06
C LYS A 75 -5.81 -7.99 7.04
N GLN A 76 -5.48 -6.72 7.22
CA GLN A 76 -6.48 -5.66 7.20
C GLN A 76 -7.15 -5.54 5.84
N LEU A 77 -6.37 -5.64 4.76
CA LEU A 77 -6.92 -5.63 3.40
C LEU A 77 -7.87 -6.82 3.18
N GLY A 78 -7.50 -7.98 3.70
CA GLY A 78 -8.35 -9.18 3.58
C GLY A 78 -9.69 -9.07 4.30
N LYS A 79 -9.83 -8.11 5.22
CA LYS A 79 -11.07 -7.91 5.97
C LYS A 79 -11.97 -6.83 5.38
N LEU A 80 -11.55 -6.18 4.29
CA LEU A 80 -12.28 -5.01 3.77
C LEU A 80 -13.71 -5.36 3.36
N THR A 81 -13.90 -6.45 2.63
CA THR A 81 -15.23 -6.83 2.17
C THR A 81 -16.17 -7.14 3.33
N SER A 82 -15.68 -7.86 4.34
CA SER A 82 -16.51 -8.15 5.50
C SER A 82 -16.88 -6.90 6.29
N ARG A 83 -16.01 -5.89 6.29
CA ARG A 83 -16.32 -4.60 6.92
C ARG A 83 -17.39 -3.85 6.13
N LEU A 84 -17.30 -3.89 4.80
CA LEU A 84 -18.32 -3.27 3.94
C LEU A 84 -19.68 -3.89 4.16
N GLU A 85 -19.74 -5.20 4.38
CA GLU A 85 -21.01 -5.91 4.59
C GLU A 85 -21.80 -5.42 5.82
N LYS A 86 -21.14 -4.70 6.72
CA LYS A 86 -21.82 -4.10 7.87
C LYS A 86 -22.59 -2.84 7.51
N THR A 87 -22.37 -2.29 6.32
CA THR A 87 -23.08 -1.07 5.89
C THR A 87 -24.34 -1.44 5.12
N PHE A 88 -25.39 -0.64 5.33
CA PHE A 88 -26.67 -0.86 4.67
C PHE A 88 -26.52 -0.70 3.14
N ILE A 89 -25.86 0.35 2.70
CA ILE A 89 -25.72 0.63 1.26
C ILE A 89 -25.01 -0.52 0.56
N TYR A 90 -23.95 -1.06 1.16
CA TYR A 90 -23.25 -2.18 0.55
C TYR A 90 -24.15 -3.40 0.41
N ARG A 91 -24.89 -3.73 1.48
CA ARG A 91 -25.80 -4.88 1.45
C ARG A 91 -26.90 -4.69 0.40
N LEU A 92 -27.43 -3.49 0.28
CA LEU A 92 -28.47 -3.18 -0.71
C LEU A 92 -27.91 -3.32 -2.13
N THR A 93 -26.72 -2.77 -2.37
CA THR A 93 -26.05 -2.84 -3.67
C THR A 93 -25.82 -4.29 -4.09
N LYS A 94 -25.38 -5.12 -3.16
CA LYS A 94 -25.15 -6.54 -3.38
C LYS A 94 -26.45 -7.28 -3.68
N LYS A 95 -27.50 -6.95 -2.93
CA LYS A 95 -28.81 -7.58 -3.09
C LYS A 95 -29.38 -7.37 -4.49
N TYR A 96 -29.16 -6.21 -5.08
CA TYR A 96 -29.63 -5.92 -6.43
C TYR A 96 -28.66 -6.39 -7.51
N GLY A 97 -27.60 -7.08 -7.12
CA GLY A 97 -26.68 -7.65 -8.08
C GLY A 97 -25.78 -6.64 -8.79
N LEU A 98 -25.66 -5.43 -8.23
CA LEU A 98 -24.87 -4.36 -8.85
C LEU A 98 -23.38 -4.51 -8.58
N ILE A 99 -23.02 -5.29 -7.58
CA ILE A 99 -21.63 -5.63 -7.29
C ILE A 99 -21.54 -7.13 -6.99
N GLN A 100 -20.35 -7.65 -7.19
CA GLN A 100 -20.06 -9.05 -6.91
C GLN A 100 -18.74 -9.12 -6.16
N GLU A 101 -18.74 -9.87 -5.04
CA GLU A 101 -17.51 -10.03 -4.26
C GLU A 101 -16.61 -11.04 -4.93
N VAL A 102 -15.32 -10.72 -4.97
CA VAL A 102 -14.31 -11.64 -5.45
C VAL A 102 -13.42 -12.00 -4.28
N GLU A 103 -13.37 -13.29 -3.94
CA GLU A 103 -12.49 -13.78 -2.90
C GLU A 103 -11.16 -14.17 -3.51
N LYS A 104 -10.10 -13.48 -3.10
CA LYS A 104 -8.77 -13.79 -3.58
C LYS A 104 -7.73 -13.43 -2.52
N PRO A 105 -6.59 -14.12 -2.49
CA PRO A 105 -5.54 -13.75 -1.56
C PRO A 105 -4.97 -12.38 -1.91
N ILE A 106 -4.60 -11.63 -0.88
CA ILE A 106 -3.96 -10.32 -1.08
C ILE A 106 -2.49 -10.57 -1.41
N LYS A 107 -2.11 -10.20 -2.62
CA LYS A 107 -0.73 -10.33 -3.08
C LYS A 107 -0.25 -8.95 -3.53
N PHE A 108 0.81 -8.45 -2.91
CA PHE A 108 1.33 -7.14 -3.22
C PHE A 108 2.12 -7.16 -4.52
N TYR A 109 2.18 -6.00 -5.16
CA TYR A 109 2.88 -5.87 -6.43
C TYR A 109 4.35 -6.28 -6.29
N PHE A 110 5.01 -5.91 -5.18
CA PHE A 110 6.41 -6.24 -4.96
C PHE A 110 6.67 -7.74 -4.80
N GLU A 111 5.61 -8.52 -4.57
CA GLU A 111 5.72 -9.97 -4.42
C GLU A 111 5.53 -10.72 -5.74
N LYS A 112 5.11 -10.04 -6.79
CA LYS A 112 4.86 -10.70 -8.08
C LYS A 112 6.15 -10.83 -8.87
N GLU A 113 6.37 -11.99 -9.48
CA GLU A 113 7.60 -12.27 -10.21
C GLU A 113 7.78 -11.41 -11.45
N ASP A 114 6.70 -11.10 -12.13
CA ASP A 114 6.74 -10.41 -13.41
C ASP A 114 7.00 -8.90 -13.31
N ASN A 115 7.14 -8.36 -12.11
CA ASN A 115 7.45 -6.94 -11.94
C ASN A 115 8.95 -6.67 -11.72
N GLN A 116 9.75 -7.72 -11.72
CA GLN A 116 11.19 -7.60 -11.45
C GLN A 116 12.00 -7.37 -12.71
#